data_11670b9364077e03f44e8b15c18e7607
#
_entry.id   11670b9364077e03f44e8b15c18e7607
#
_cell.length_a   1.000
_cell.length_b   1.000
_cell.length_c   1.000
_cell.angle_alpha   90.00
_cell.angle_beta   90.00
_cell.angle_gamma   90.00
#
_symmetry.space_group_name_H-M   'P 1'
#
loop_
_entity.id
_entity.type
_entity.pdbx_description
1 polymer ?
#
loop_
_entity_poly.entity_id
_entity_poly.type
_entity_poly.pdbx_seq_one_letter_code
_entity_poly.pdbx_strand_id
1 'polypeptide(L)'
;MELNIRRLEESDYETLVKWWDWWPGWEAPPKTLLPDTGFIVEKNNVGIVSAYVYMTNSKTAIFDWVVSNPEYRESDRKNAIRLLIQATETVLRDQGIKHIFSFVRHKNLLKIHEDLGWDIDKKPSHEIIKNL
;
A
#
# COMPACT_ATOMS: atom_id res chain seq x y z
N MET A 1 -6.26 -17.16 14.63
CA MET A 1 -5.80 -15.80 14.89
C MET A 1 -6.06 -14.95 13.67
N GLU A 2 -6.71 -13.83 13.88
CA GLU A 2 -7.20 -13.01 12.80
C GLU A 2 -6.22 -11.94 12.37
N LEU A 3 -6.29 -11.59 11.09
CA LEU A 3 -5.61 -10.44 10.56
C LEU A 3 -6.31 -9.18 11.06
N ASN A 4 -5.53 -8.16 11.38
CA ASN A 4 -6.02 -6.89 11.89
C ASN A 4 -5.44 -5.75 11.06
N ILE A 5 -6.24 -4.71 10.83
CA ILE A 5 -5.77 -3.52 10.12
C ILE A 5 -5.90 -2.30 11.02
N ARG A 6 -4.91 -1.42 10.96
CA ARG A 6 -4.94 -0.14 11.67
C ARG A 6 -4.31 0.95 10.83
N ARG A 7 -4.53 2.20 11.22
CA ARG A 7 -3.86 3.32 10.59
C ARG A 7 -2.38 3.32 10.98
N LEU A 8 -1.55 3.77 10.05
CA LEU A 8 -0.14 4.00 10.31
C LEU A 8 0.02 5.19 11.24
N GLU A 9 0.98 5.09 12.13
CA GLU A 9 1.41 6.16 13.02
C GLU A 9 2.80 6.61 12.59
N GLU A 10 3.21 7.78 13.04
CA GLU A 10 4.51 8.33 12.69
C GLU A 10 5.65 7.39 13.09
N SER A 11 5.51 6.71 14.22
CA SER A 11 6.52 5.75 14.71
C SER A 11 6.69 4.53 13.82
N ASP A 12 5.73 4.24 12.93
CA ASP A 12 5.83 3.09 12.02
C ASP A 12 6.85 3.30 10.91
N TYR A 13 7.18 4.53 10.57
CA TYR A 13 8.05 4.84 9.44
C TYR A 13 9.40 4.10 9.52
N GLU A 14 10.02 4.06 10.68
CA GLU A 14 11.32 3.40 10.84
C GLU A 14 11.25 1.90 10.54
N THR A 15 10.16 1.25 10.94
CA THR A 15 9.93 -0.17 10.63
C THR A 15 9.78 -0.36 9.12
N LEU A 16 9.03 0.52 8.46
CA LEU A 16 8.80 0.43 7.03
C LEU A 16 10.07 0.70 6.23
N VAL A 17 10.93 1.58 6.70
CA VAL A 17 12.23 1.83 6.07
C VAL A 17 13.03 0.53 5.99
N LYS A 18 13.04 -0.25 7.06
CA LYS A 18 13.72 -1.55 7.08
C LYS A 18 13.14 -2.51 6.05
N TRP A 19 11.81 -2.49 5.89
CA TRP A 19 11.15 -3.34 4.90
C TRP A 19 11.55 -2.93 3.48
N TRP A 20 11.48 -1.64 3.12
CA TRP A 20 11.87 -1.16 1.81
C TRP A 20 13.33 -1.48 1.51
N ASP A 21 14.22 -1.21 2.45
CA ASP A 21 15.67 -1.40 2.25
C ASP A 21 16.05 -2.87 2.06
N TRP A 22 15.25 -3.79 2.56
CA TRP A 22 15.50 -5.22 2.40
C TRP A 22 15.24 -5.71 0.98
N TRP A 23 14.22 -5.17 0.31
CA TRP A 23 13.85 -5.62 -1.03
C TRP A 23 14.85 -5.13 -2.07
N PRO A 24 15.42 -6.04 -2.92
CA PRO A 24 16.39 -5.64 -3.95
C PRO A 24 15.83 -4.60 -4.91
N GLY A 25 16.60 -3.56 -5.15
CA GLY A 25 16.19 -2.50 -6.07
C GLY A 25 15.20 -1.49 -5.50
N TRP A 26 14.85 -1.62 -4.22
CA TRP A 26 13.94 -0.69 -3.54
C TRP A 26 14.72 0.21 -2.59
N GLU A 27 14.24 1.40 -2.45
CA GLU A 27 14.79 2.40 -1.56
C GLU A 27 13.63 3.03 -0.79
N ALA A 28 13.84 3.27 0.50
CA ALA A 28 12.80 3.89 1.32
C ALA A 28 12.54 5.32 0.84
N PRO A 29 11.28 5.71 0.63
CA PRO A 29 10.98 7.11 0.31
C PRO A 29 11.27 8.00 1.49
N PRO A 30 11.73 9.25 1.25
CA PRO A 30 11.89 10.20 2.34
C PRO A 30 10.52 10.52 2.96
N LYS A 31 10.53 10.83 4.25
CA LYS A 31 9.30 11.10 5.00
C LYS A 31 8.47 12.22 4.37
N THR A 32 9.13 13.20 3.78
CA THR A 32 8.46 14.33 3.13
C THR A 32 7.68 13.95 1.87
N LEU A 33 7.94 12.77 1.33
CA LEU A 33 7.23 12.27 0.16
C LEU A 33 5.94 11.55 0.53
N LEU A 34 5.81 11.11 1.78
CA LEU A 34 4.69 10.27 2.21
C LEU A 34 3.54 11.11 2.76
N PRO A 35 2.29 10.70 2.47
CA PRO A 35 1.11 11.36 3.04
C PRO A 35 0.88 10.94 4.48
N ASP A 36 -0.04 11.64 5.17
CA ASP A 36 -0.38 11.33 6.55
C ASP A 36 -1.22 10.06 6.69
N THR A 37 -1.92 9.68 5.63
CA THR A 37 -2.84 8.55 5.66
C THR A 37 -2.17 7.30 5.13
N GLY A 38 -2.23 6.24 5.91
CA GLY A 38 -1.76 4.93 5.51
C GLY A 38 -2.29 3.87 6.44
N PHE A 39 -2.15 2.61 6.04
CA PHE A 39 -2.65 1.47 6.80
C PHE A 39 -1.62 0.36 6.85
N ILE A 40 -1.69 -0.45 7.90
CA ILE A 40 -0.86 -1.63 8.07
C ILE A 40 -1.75 -2.79 8.52
N VAL A 41 -1.51 -3.96 7.93
CA VAL A 41 -2.14 -5.20 8.36
C VAL A 41 -1.18 -5.94 9.27
N GLU A 42 -1.69 -6.37 10.41
CA GLU A 42 -0.93 -7.07 11.44
C GLU A 42 -1.60 -8.37 11.85
N LYS A 43 -0.82 -9.25 12.45
CA LYS A 43 -1.29 -10.44 13.12
C LYS A 43 -0.44 -10.63 14.36
N ASN A 44 -1.06 -10.71 15.54
CA ASN A 44 -0.34 -10.82 16.82
C ASN A 44 0.69 -9.69 17.02
N ASN A 45 0.31 -8.48 16.64
CA ASN A 45 1.16 -7.29 16.73
C ASN A 45 2.40 -7.32 15.81
N VAL A 46 2.43 -8.25 14.86
CA VAL A 46 3.49 -8.33 13.84
C VAL A 46 2.96 -7.78 12.53
N GLY A 47 3.61 -6.75 12.01
CA GLY A 47 3.24 -6.15 10.73
C GLY A 47 3.50 -7.09 9.56
N ILE A 48 2.58 -7.09 8.61
CA ILE A 48 2.65 -7.97 7.43
C ILE A 48 2.85 -7.16 6.15
N VAL A 49 1.99 -6.17 5.94
CA VAL A 49 1.99 -5.34 4.73
C VAL A 49 1.41 -3.98 5.05
N SER A 50 1.91 -2.98 4.36
CA SER A 50 1.54 -1.59 4.57
C SER A 50 1.41 -0.85 3.25
N ALA A 51 0.63 0.22 3.25
CA ALA A 51 0.51 1.13 2.11
C ALA A 51 0.07 2.50 2.58
N TYR A 52 0.30 3.49 1.71
CA TYR A 52 -0.10 4.88 1.95
C TYR A 52 -1.16 5.32 0.95
N VAL A 53 -1.91 6.33 1.33
CA VAL A 53 -2.97 6.89 0.50
C VAL A 53 -2.81 8.40 0.44
N TYR A 54 -2.64 8.92 -0.78
CA TYR A 54 -2.67 10.36 -1.02
C TYR A 54 -4.12 10.78 -1.24
N MET A 55 -4.57 11.74 -0.45
CA MET A 55 -5.87 12.37 -0.67
C MET A 55 -5.66 13.57 -1.59
N THR A 56 -6.56 13.75 -2.56
CA THR A 56 -6.49 14.87 -3.49
C THR A 56 -7.66 15.82 -3.25
N ASN A 57 -7.68 16.91 -3.96
CA ASN A 57 -8.79 17.86 -3.90
C ASN A 57 -9.91 17.52 -4.91
N SER A 58 -9.88 16.30 -5.46
CA SER A 58 -10.96 15.77 -6.28
C SER A 58 -11.57 14.54 -5.61
N LYS A 59 -12.43 13.79 -6.29
CA LYS A 59 -12.99 12.54 -5.80
C LYS A 59 -12.06 11.36 -6.08
N THR A 60 -10.77 11.59 -6.17
CA THR A 60 -9.75 10.59 -6.48
C THR A 60 -8.73 10.51 -5.35
N ALA A 61 -8.31 9.29 -5.02
CA ALA A 61 -7.19 9.05 -4.11
C ALA A 61 -6.12 8.23 -4.84
N ILE A 62 -4.89 8.27 -4.33
CA ILE A 62 -3.78 7.49 -4.88
C ILE A 62 -3.30 6.54 -3.81
N PHE A 63 -3.39 5.24 -4.10
CA PHE A 63 -2.95 4.17 -3.22
C PHE A 63 -1.56 3.72 -3.69
N ASP A 64 -0.56 3.89 -2.85
CA ASP A 64 0.83 3.68 -3.27
C ASP A 64 1.71 3.23 -2.11
N TRP A 65 2.97 2.97 -2.41
CA TRP A 65 3.98 2.59 -1.43
C TRP A 65 3.64 1.29 -0.69
N VAL A 66 3.09 0.32 -1.42
CA VAL A 66 2.83 -1.00 -0.84
C VAL A 66 4.16 -1.67 -0.55
N VAL A 67 4.35 -2.07 0.69
CA VAL A 67 5.55 -2.79 1.11
C VAL A 67 5.19 -3.90 2.07
N SER A 68 5.80 -5.06 1.89
CA SER A 68 5.59 -6.23 2.73
C SER A 68 6.76 -6.44 3.67
N ASN A 69 6.45 -6.95 4.87
CA ASN A 69 7.47 -7.37 5.81
C ASN A 69 8.21 -8.59 5.24
N PRO A 70 9.52 -8.49 4.95
CA PRO A 70 10.26 -9.59 4.35
C PRO A 70 10.42 -10.80 5.25
N GLU A 71 10.25 -10.63 6.56
CA GLU A 71 10.37 -11.73 7.52
C GLU A 71 9.07 -12.50 7.71
N TYR A 72 7.94 -11.92 7.28
CA TYR A 72 6.66 -12.59 7.40
C TYR A 72 6.44 -13.51 6.19
N ARG A 73 6.51 -14.81 6.39
CA ARG A 73 6.47 -15.82 5.32
C ARG A 73 5.31 -16.81 5.47
N GLU A 74 4.28 -16.45 6.24
CA GLU A 74 3.13 -17.31 6.46
C GLU A 74 2.22 -17.37 5.24
N SER A 75 1.41 -18.43 5.16
CA SER A 75 0.54 -18.67 4.02
C SER A 75 -0.58 -17.64 3.85
N ASP A 76 -0.91 -16.90 4.89
CA ASP A 76 -1.97 -15.89 4.86
C ASP A 76 -1.49 -14.49 4.40
N ARG A 77 -0.24 -14.37 3.97
CA ARG A 77 0.33 -13.12 3.47
C ARG A 77 -0.49 -12.51 2.33
N LYS A 78 -0.93 -13.34 1.39
CA LYS A 78 -1.76 -12.89 0.27
C LYS A 78 -3.10 -12.36 0.76
N ASN A 79 -3.68 -13.00 1.76
CA ASN A 79 -4.93 -12.54 2.37
C ASN A 79 -4.74 -11.20 3.07
N ALA A 80 -3.58 -10.97 3.67
CA ALA A 80 -3.26 -9.69 4.29
C ALA A 80 -3.21 -8.56 3.26
N ILE A 81 -2.62 -8.83 2.09
CA ILE A 81 -2.57 -7.84 1.00
C ILE A 81 -3.99 -7.53 0.50
N ARG A 82 -4.81 -8.54 0.33
CA ARG A 82 -6.22 -8.36 -0.08
C ARG A 82 -6.99 -7.54 0.95
N LEU A 83 -6.81 -7.85 2.21
CA LEU A 83 -7.45 -7.09 3.29
C LEU A 83 -7.03 -5.62 3.25
N LEU A 84 -5.75 -5.35 3.06
CA LEU A 84 -5.24 -3.99 2.96
C LEU A 84 -5.93 -3.21 1.84
N ILE A 85 -6.01 -3.80 0.66
CA ILE A 85 -6.63 -3.15 -0.50
C ILE A 85 -8.13 -2.93 -0.27
N GLN A 86 -8.85 -3.98 0.13
CA GLN A 86 -10.31 -3.92 0.29
C GLN A 86 -10.74 -3.02 1.44
N ALA A 87 -10.03 -3.02 2.54
CA ALA A 87 -10.32 -2.13 3.66
C ALA A 87 -10.07 -0.67 3.28
N THR A 88 -9.01 -0.41 2.52
CA THR A 88 -8.73 0.92 2.01
C THR A 88 -9.85 1.40 1.08
N GLU A 89 -10.31 0.54 0.17
CA GLU A 89 -11.44 0.85 -0.70
C GLU A 89 -12.68 1.24 0.12
N THR A 90 -12.97 0.48 1.17
CA THR A 90 -14.14 0.74 2.02
C THR A 90 -14.03 2.10 2.72
N VAL A 91 -12.89 2.38 3.32
CA VAL A 91 -12.66 3.66 4.00
C VAL A 91 -12.80 4.82 3.03
N LEU A 92 -12.21 4.72 1.84
CA LEU A 92 -12.27 5.78 0.85
C LEU A 92 -13.68 5.96 0.30
N ARG A 93 -14.40 4.86 0.04
CA ARG A 93 -15.78 4.92 -0.41
C ARG A 93 -16.65 5.65 0.62
N ASP A 94 -16.46 5.36 1.89
CA ASP A 94 -17.22 6.00 2.98
C ASP A 94 -16.92 7.49 3.08
N GLN A 95 -15.76 7.93 2.59
CA GLN A 95 -15.38 9.35 2.53
C GLN A 95 -15.82 10.03 1.24
N GLY A 96 -16.55 9.34 0.37
CA GLY A 96 -17.06 9.91 -0.87
C GLY A 96 -16.07 9.86 -2.04
N ILE A 97 -14.97 9.14 -1.91
CA ILE A 97 -14.02 8.96 -3.00
C ILE A 97 -14.64 8.04 -4.06
N LYS A 98 -14.48 8.41 -5.32
CA LYS A 98 -15.07 7.67 -6.45
C LYS A 98 -14.05 6.89 -7.26
N HIS A 99 -12.78 7.28 -7.21
CA HIS A 99 -11.73 6.68 -8.02
C HIS A 99 -10.46 6.52 -7.19
N ILE A 100 -9.73 5.43 -7.43
CA ILE A 100 -8.45 5.19 -6.79
C ILE A 100 -7.44 4.84 -7.87
N PHE A 101 -6.32 5.55 -7.92
CA PHE A 101 -5.17 5.19 -8.75
C PHE A 101 -4.15 4.45 -7.90
N SER A 102 -3.40 3.55 -8.55
CA SER A 102 -2.25 2.90 -7.93
C SER A 102 -1.17 2.68 -8.98
N PHE A 103 0.07 2.61 -8.54
CA PHE A 103 1.23 2.36 -9.39
C PHE A 103 1.88 1.06 -8.94
N VAL A 104 1.75 0.01 -9.76
CA VAL A 104 2.16 -1.34 -9.37
C VAL A 104 3.18 -1.87 -10.38
N ARG A 105 4.36 -2.26 -9.90
CA ARG A 105 5.42 -2.83 -10.73
C ARG A 105 5.52 -4.33 -10.61
N HIS A 106 5.12 -4.88 -9.47
CA HIS A 106 5.26 -6.30 -9.17
C HIS A 106 4.09 -7.09 -9.75
N LYS A 107 4.40 -8.14 -10.51
CA LYS A 107 3.37 -8.95 -11.21
C LYS A 107 2.34 -9.56 -10.26
N ASN A 108 2.78 -10.06 -9.10
CA ASN A 108 1.86 -10.69 -8.15
C ASN A 108 0.89 -9.67 -7.55
N LEU A 109 1.37 -8.48 -7.22
CA LEU A 109 0.55 -7.42 -6.69
C LEU A 109 -0.44 -6.93 -7.75
N LEU A 110 0.01 -6.81 -9.00
CA LEU A 110 -0.85 -6.44 -10.12
C LEU A 110 -1.99 -7.45 -10.29
N LYS A 111 -1.68 -8.75 -10.22
CA LYS A 111 -2.65 -9.82 -10.32
C LYS A 111 -3.69 -9.75 -9.20
N ILE A 112 -3.26 -9.44 -7.98
CA ILE A 112 -4.19 -9.29 -6.85
C ILE A 112 -5.17 -8.14 -7.11
N HIS A 113 -4.69 -7.00 -7.60
CA HIS A 113 -5.56 -5.87 -7.95
C HIS A 113 -6.57 -6.27 -9.03
N GLU A 114 -6.10 -6.94 -10.07
CA GLU A 114 -6.97 -7.41 -11.15
C GLU A 114 -8.04 -8.34 -10.62
N ASP A 115 -7.67 -9.30 -9.77
CA ASP A 115 -8.60 -10.25 -9.15
C ASP A 115 -9.64 -9.55 -8.26
N LEU A 116 -9.30 -8.38 -7.72
CA LEU A 116 -10.21 -7.57 -6.90
C LEU A 116 -11.04 -6.58 -7.70
N GLY A 117 -10.96 -6.65 -9.03
CA GLY A 117 -11.81 -5.85 -9.92
C GLY A 117 -11.22 -4.51 -10.35
N TRP A 118 -9.94 -4.30 -10.16
CA TRP A 118 -9.28 -3.08 -10.64
C TRP A 118 -9.02 -3.19 -12.15
N ASP A 119 -9.25 -2.10 -12.86
CA ASP A 119 -8.93 -2.02 -14.29
C ASP A 119 -7.45 -1.72 -14.47
N ILE A 120 -6.78 -2.53 -15.28
CA ILE A 120 -5.35 -2.39 -15.55
C ILE A 120 -5.17 -1.75 -16.93
N ASP A 121 -4.47 -0.63 -16.98
CA ASP A 121 -4.10 -0.02 -18.26
C ASP A 121 -3.07 -0.91 -18.95
N LYS A 122 -3.38 -1.31 -20.18
CA LYS A 122 -2.50 -2.18 -20.96
C LYS A 122 -1.27 -1.46 -21.52
N LYS A 123 -1.31 -0.13 -21.54
CA LYS A 123 -0.17 0.67 -21.99
C LYS A 123 0.62 1.10 -20.75
N PRO A 124 1.84 0.58 -20.59
CA PRO A 124 2.65 0.98 -19.44
C PRO A 124 3.02 2.45 -19.52
N SER A 125 3.14 3.07 -18.37
CA SER A 125 3.60 4.45 -18.24
C SER A 125 4.81 4.48 -17.31
N HIS A 126 5.49 5.61 -17.29
CA HIS A 126 6.65 5.81 -16.42
C HIS A 126 6.28 6.73 -15.28
N GLU A 127 6.65 6.34 -14.07
CA GLU A 127 6.62 7.24 -12.94
C GLU A 127 7.80 8.18 -13.05
N ILE A 128 7.54 9.48 -12.98
CA ILE A 128 8.57 10.50 -13.02
C ILE A 128 8.43 11.40 -11.81
N ILE A 129 9.57 11.85 -11.28
CA ILE A 129 9.58 12.71 -10.10
C ILE A 129 10.69 13.76 -10.24
N LYS A 130 10.42 14.95 -9.74
CA LYS A 130 11.41 16.00 -9.61
C LYS A 130 11.34 16.58 -8.20
N ASN A 131 12.48 16.65 -7.55
CA ASN A 131 12.57 17.30 -6.24
C ASN A 131 12.78 18.79 -6.46
N LEU A 132 12.00 19.60 -5.78
CA LEU A 132 12.03 21.05 -5.93
C LEU A 132 12.85 21.74 -4.85
#